data_10f51dd41714bd3caed7a3a3b70640aa
#
_entry.id   10f51dd41714bd3caed7a3a3b70640aa
#
_cell.length_a   1.000
_cell.length_b   1.000
_cell.length_c   1.000
_cell.angle_alpha   90.00
_cell.angle_beta   90.00
_cell.angle_gamma   90.00
#
_symmetry.space_group_name_H-M   'P 1'
#
loop_
_entity.id
_entity.type
_entity.pdbx_description
1 polymer ?
#
loop_
_entity_poly.entity_id
_entity_poly.type
_entity_poly.pdbx_seq_one_letter_code
_entity_poly.pdbx_strand_id
1 'polypeptide(L)'
;MGDSTASASTPLGPPVRRPRYTIVQISDPHVPADGFLFGRVDAYERVEVSVEMMAAAGCSPDVLVLSGDLADRAEAEAYIRLRPVIEAALVRFGAKLLVAPGNHDDVALLRVHLLGRAPERGPLDEVARVGGLRIIGIDSSVPDEVHGELDDAQLKALADELAEPAPDGTVLVVHHPPIWSTTPMSELVALREPRRLAAVIRGTDVRLVLSGHTHRVSAGTLAGVPVWVSPSTGSHADVLVPDGFRAHAGGGFSRIDILDDGEIVATFVPLTGRDEILYDVRLDDAELRPVV
;
A
#
# COMPACT_ATOMS: atom_id res chain seq x y z
N MET A 1 13.21 -44.00 44.20
CA MET A 1 12.94 -43.94 42.78
C MET A 1 11.75 -43.01 42.61
N GLY A 2 12.00 -41.75 42.34
CA GLY A 2 10.98 -40.75 42.15
C GLY A 2 10.87 -40.46 40.65
N ASP A 3 9.73 -40.80 40.11
CA ASP A 3 9.41 -40.56 38.70
C ASP A 3 9.03 -39.10 38.53
N SER A 4 9.93 -38.31 37.94
CA SER A 4 9.70 -36.93 37.60
C SER A 4 9.03 -36.87 36.21
N THR A 5 7.69 -36.90 36.21
CA THR A 5 6.92 -36.60 35.00
C THR A 5 7.02 -35.10 34.70
N ALA A 6 7.87 -34.76 33.76
CA ALA A 6 7.90 -33.42 33.18
C ALA A 6 6.52 -33.16 32.50
N SER A 7 5.74 -32.31 33.13
CA SER A 7 4.50 -31.78 32.52
C SER A 7 4.89 -30.93 31.30
N ALA A 8 4.66 -31.45 30.11
CA ALA A 8 4.73 -30.65 28.89
C ALA A 8 3.63 -29.57 28.95
N SER A 9 4.02 -28.33 29.12
CA SER A 9 3.09 -27.20 29.03
C SER A 9 2.51 -27.13 27.60
N THR A 10 1.22 -27.37 27.51
CA THR A 10 0.47 -27.16 26.26
C THR A 10 0.54 -25.67 25.93
N PRO A 11 0.91 -25.27 24.69
CA PRO A 11 0.92 -23.86 24.34
C PRO A 11 -0.48 -23.25 24.50
N LEU A 12 -0.57 -22.18 25.26
CA LEU A 12 -1.83 -21.44 25.47
C LEU A 12 -2.13 -20.65 24.18
N GLY A 13 -3.13 -21.11 23.41
CA GLY A 13 -3.68 -20.43 22.24
C GLY A 13 -3.53 -21.21 20.92
N PRO A 14 -4.30 -20.84 19.90
CA PRO A 14 -4.13 -21.42 18.58
C PRO A 14 -2.76 -21.00 18.02
N PRO A 15 -2.13 -21.85 17.16
CA PRO A 15 -0.85 -21.50 16.57
C PRO A 15 -0.99 -20.20 15.79
N VAL A 16 -0.08 -19.24 16.06
CA VAL A 16 -0.02 -18.00 15.30
C VAL A 16 0.33 -18.35 13.86
N ARG A 17 -0.60 -18.09 12.94
CA ARG A 17 -0.37 -18.29 11.51
C ARG A 17 0.69 -17.28 11.03
N ARG A 18 1.73 -17.78 10.41
CA ARG A 18 2.70 -16.91 9.74
C ARG A 18 2.22 -16.59 8.33
N PRO A 19 2.34 -15.34 7.89
CA PRO A 19 2.05 -15.02 6.50
C PRO A 19 3.07 -15.73 5.60
N ARG A 20 2.58 -16.20 4.44
CA ARG A 20 3.42 -16.71 3.37
C ARG A 20 4.08 -15.55 2.62
N TYR A 21 3.34 -14.44 2.48
CA TYR A 21 3.83 -13.20 1.91
C TYR A 21 3.35 -12.02 2.74
N THR A 22 4.23 -11.06 2.93
CA THR A 22 3.91 -9.76 3.51
C THR A 22 4.20 -8.67 2.50
N ILE A 23 3.19 -7.85 2.17
CA ILE A 23 3.32 -6.64 1.38
C ILE A 23 3.16 -5.46 2.32
N VAL A 24 4.03 -4.47 2.21
CA VAL A 24 3.82 -3.17 2.84
C VAL A 24 3.53 -2.15 1.75
N GLN A 25 2.43 -1.42 1.91
CA GLN A 25 2.01 -0.36 1.00
C GLN A 25 2.16 0.99 1.68
N ILE A 26 3.03 1.83 1.12
CA ILE A 26 3.16 3.26 1.42
C ILE A 26 2.49 4.01 0.28
N SER A 27 1.52 4.87 0.61
CA SER A 27 0.72 5.62 -0.35
C SER A 27 0.69 7.09 0.01
N ASP A 28 0.60 7.92 -1.00
CA ASP A 28 0.30 9.35 -0.87
C ASP A 28 1.22 10.08 0.16
N PRO A 29 2.53 9.87 0.14
CA PRO A 29 3.41 10.59 1.05
C PRO A 29 3.49 12.08 0.74
N HIS A 30 3.27 12.50 -0.52
CA HIS A 30 3.33 13.89 -0.97
C HIS A 30 4.58 14.60 -0.47
N VAL A 31 5.75 13.99 -0.71
CA VAL A 31 7.01 14.60 -0.31
C VAL A 31 7.25 15.87 -1.13
N PRO A 32 7.40 17.03 -0.49
CA PRO A 32 7.73 18.26 -1.22
C PRO A 32 9.22 18.28 -1.59
N ALA A 33 9.57 19.07 -2.60
CA ALA A 33 10.96 19.30 -2.99
C ALA A 33 11.81 19.80 -1.82
N ASP A 34 11.23 20.67 -1.01
CA ASP A 34 11.81 21.19 0.22
C ASP A 34 10.73 21.46 1.29
N GLY A 35 11.15 21.67 2.54
CA GLY A 35 10.25 22.05 3.63
C GLY A 35 9.22 20.96 4.01
N PHE A 36 8.03 21.41 4.34
CA PHE A 36 6.94 20.60 4.92
C PHE A 36 5.69 20.64 4.04
N LEU A 37 5.03 19.52 3.92
CA LEU A 37 3.70 19.43 3.30
C LEU A 37 2.72 20.35 4.03
N PHE A 38 2.04 21.23 3.28
CA PHE A 38 1.17 22.29 3.81
C PHE A 38 1.84 23.19 4.87
N GLY A 39 3.19 23.27 4.86
CA GLY A 39 3.97 24.05 5.85
C GLY A 39 3.90 23.48 7.27
N ARG A 40 3.49 22.22 7.48
CA ARG A 40 3.22 21.64 8.81
C ARG A 40 3.69 20.21 9.00
N VAL A 41 3.65 19.37 7.97
CA VAL A 41 3.94 17.94 8.07
C VAL A 41 5.25 17.63 7.39
N ASP A 42 6.19 17.05 8.12
CA ASP A 42 7.38 16.48 7.53
C ASP A 42 7.03 15.16 6.85
N ALA A 43 6.64 15.25 5.57
CA ALA A 43 6.22 14.11 4.79
C ALA A 43 7.37 13.12 4.52
N TYR A 44 8.60 13.63 4.43
CA TYR A 44 9.79 12.80 4.30
C TYR A 44 10.06 11.98 5.57
N GLU A 45 10.06 12.64 6.73
CA GLU A 45 10.21 11.96 8.03
C GLU A 45 9.14 10.86 8.22
N ARG A 46 7.90 11.09 7.74
CA ARG A 46 6.83 10.07 7.81
C ARG A 46 7.19 8.79 7.07
N VAL A 47 7.84 8.89 5.93
CA VAL A 47 8.32 7.71 5.19
C VAL A 47 9.46 7.03 5.94
N GLU A 48 10.43 7.79 6.47
CA GLU A 48 11.51 7.24 7.30
C GLU A 48 10.97 6.51 8.54
N VAL A 49 10.06 7.14 9.28
CA VAL A 49 9.41 6.55 10.46
C VAL A 49 8.67 5.26 10.10
N SER A 50 8.01 5.20 8.93
CA SER A 50 7.36 3.97 8.47
C SER A 50 8.36 2.82 8.34
N VAL A 51 9.51 3.08 7.72
CA VAL A 51 10.60 2.09 7.56
C VAL A 51 11.17 1.65 8.91
N GLU A 52 11.43 2.60 9.81
CA GLU A 52 11.98 2.30 11.15
C GLU A 52 10.98 1.51 12.01
N MET A 53 9.70 1.83 11.94
CA MET A 53 8.66 1.08 12.65
C MET A 53 8.56 -0.38 12.19
N MET A 54 8.62 -0.61 10.87
CA MET A 54 8.66 -1.97 10.33
C MET A 54 9.85 -2.75 10.88
N ALA A 55 11.01 -2.11 10.85
CA ALA A 55 12.25 -2.74 11.32
C ALA A 55 12.23 -3.02 12.82
N ALA A 56 11.77 -2.07 13.64
CA ALA A 56 11.65 -2.24 15.10
C ALA A 56 10.65 -3.36 15.48
N ALA A 57 9.61 -3.55 14.65
CA ALA A 57 8.64 -4.63 14.84
C ALA A 57 9.11 -5.99 14.28
N GLY A 58 10.31 -6.08 13.70
CA GLY A 58 10.77 -7.29 13.01
C GLY A 58 9.92 -7.66 11.79
N CYS A 59 9.17 -6.69 11.25
CA CYS A 59 8.41 -6.87 10.02
C CYS A 59 9.38 -6.82 8.83
N SER A 60 9.40 -7.90 8.04
CA SER A 60 10.23 -8.00 6.83
C SER A 60 9.31 -8.25 5.64
N PRO A 61 8.89 -7.19 4.95
CA PRO A 61 8.04 -7.34 3.78
C PRO A 61 8.78 -8.01 2.63
N ASP A 62 8.07 -8.86 1.88
CA ASP A 62 8.58 -9.43 0.63
C ASP A 62 8.49 -8.41 -0.51
N VAL A 63 7.52 -7.51 -0.43
CA VAL A 63 7.31 -6.43 -1.40
C VAL A 63 6.99 -5.13 -0.69
N LEU A 64 7.69 -4.07 -1.09
CA LEU A 64 7.35 -2.69 -0.77
C LEU A 64 6.60 -2.10 -1.97
N VAL A 65 5.35 -1.71 -1.76
CA VAL A 65 4.51 -1.06 -2.76
C VAL A 65 4.46 0.43 -2.47
N LEU A 66 4.80 1.24 -3.46
CA LEU A 66 4.57 2.68 -3.47
C LEU A 66 3.40 2.93 -4.42
N SER A 67 2.24 3.28 -3.86
CA SER A 67 1.00 3.35 -4.63
C SER A 67 0.57 4.78 -4.98
N GLY A 68 1.54 5.61 -5.37
CA GLY A 68 1.32 6.89 -6.02
C GLY A 68 1.34 8.10 -5.09
N ASP A 69 1.30 9.27 -5.71
CA ASP A 69 1.41 10.59 -5.09
C ASP A 69 2.66 10.68 -4.20
N LEU A 70 3.80 10.24 -4.77
CA LEU A 70 5.07 10.18 -4.05
C LEU A 70 5.66 11.58 -3.85
N ALA A 71 5.59 12.42 -4.88
CA ALA A 71 5.90 13.83 -4.82
C ALA A 71 4.64 14.67 -4.61
N ASP A 72 4.78 15.85 -3.96
CA ASP A 72 3.65 16.77 -3.79
C ASP A 72 3.29 17.51 -5.10
N ARG A 73 4.32 17.82 -5.93
CA ARG A 73 4.17 18.65 -7.14
C ARG A 73 5.00 18.18 -8.32
N ALA A 74 5.20 16.88 -8.46
CA ALA A 74 6.00 16.33 -9.57
C ALA A 74 7.42 16.93 -9.72
N GLU A 75 8.06 17.35 -8.61
CA GLU A 75 9.38 17.95 -8.63
C GLU A 75 10.48 16.89 -8.49
N ALA A 76 11.54 16.99 -9.29
CA ALA A 76 12.65 16.02 -9.29
C ALA A 76 13.27 15.82 -7.90
N GLU A 77 13.41 16.93 -7.15
CA GLU A 77 14.00 16.97 -5.81
C GLU A 77 13.25 16.10 -4.82
N ALA A 78 11.92 15.98 -4.94
CA ALA A 78 11.11 15.10 -4.09
C ALA A 78 11.51 13.63 -4.26
N TYR A 79 11.68 13.18 -5.49
CA TYR A 79 12.13 11.82 -5.78
C TYR A 79 13.58 11.58 -5.37
N ILE A 80 14.47 12.59 -5.57
CA ILE A 80 15.87 12.55 -5.12
C ILE A 80 15.94 12.38 -3.60
N ARG A 81 15.05 13.06 -2.84
CA ARG A 81 14.97 12.92 -1.39
C ARG A 81 14.46 11.55 -0.97
N LEU A 82 13.42 11.03 -1.63
CA LEU A 82 12.81 9.72 -1.31
C LEU A 82 13.74 8.54 -1.59
N ARG A 83 14.52 8.63 -2.67
CA ARG A 83 15.31 7.50 -3.16
C ARG A 83 16.20 6.84 -2.10
N PRO A 84 17.01 7.57 -1.30
CA PRO A 84 17.88 6.93 -0.29
C PRO A 84 17.12 6.13 0.76
N VAL A 85 15.95 6.61 1.19
CA VAL A 85 15.11 5.92 2.19
C VAL A 85 14.55 4.64 1.61
N ILE A 86 14.05 4.69 0.38
CA ILE A 86 13.51 3.52 -0.29
C ILE A 86 14.60 2.50 -0.58
N GLU A 87 15.74 2.91 -1.13
CA GLU A 87 16.89 2.01 -1.37
C GLU A 87 17.37 1.34 -0.08
N ALA A 88 17.49 2.11 1.01
CA ALA A 88 17.87 1.57 2.31
C ALA A 88 16.83 0.55 2.85
N ALA A 89 15.54 0.82 2.68
CA ALA A 89 14.47 -0.10 3.06
C ALA A 89 14.54 -1.41 2.25
N LEU A 90 14.74 -1.32 0.94
CA LEU A 90 14.87 -2.51 0.08
C LEU A 90 16.08 -3.38 0.47
N VAL A 91 17.21 -2.76 0.76
CA VAL A 91 18.40 -3.48 1.22
C VAL A 91 18.16 -4.10 2.58
N ARG A 92 17.57 -3.35 3.52
CA ARG A 92 17.33 -3.79 4.90
C ARG A 92 16.40 -4.99 4.99
N PHE A 93 15.34 -5.00 4.19
CA PHE A 93 14.31 -6.04 4.22
C PHE A 93 14.50 -7.14 3.17
N GLY A 94 15.36 -6.93 2.18
CA GLY A 94 15.44 -7.82 1.01
C GLY A 94 14.19 -7.79 0.15
N ALA A 95 13.39 -6.74 0.26
CA ALA A 95 12.10 -6.60 -0.41
C ALA A 95 12.25 -6.26 -1.89
N LYS A 96 11.28 -6.66 -2.70
CA LYS A 96 11.11 -6.11 -4.05
C LYS A 96 10.33 -4.80 -4.00
N LEU A 97 10.65 -3.89 -4.90
CA LEU A 97 9.91 -2.65 -5.08
C LEU A 97 8.87 -2.81 -6.20
N LEU A 98 7.67 -2.29 -5.97
CA LEU A 98 6.68 -2.03 -7.01
C LEU A 98 6.19 -0.60 -6.87
N VAL A 99 6.10 0.13 -7.98
CA VAL A 99 5.60 1.50 -8.01
C VAL A 99 4.41 1.60 -8.96
N ALA A 100 3.34 2.22 -8.50
CA ALA A 100 2.23 2.68 -9.35
C ALA A 100 2.11 4.20 -9.16
N PRO A 101 2.36 5.04 -10.17
CA PRO A 101 2.30 6.48 -10.05
C PRO A 101 0.91 7.00 -9.70
N GLY A 102 0.85 8.16 -9.05
CA GLY A 102 -0.37 8.91 -8.81
C GLY A 102 -0.46 10.17 -9.67
N ASN A 103 -1.53 10.94 -9.48
CA ASN A 103 -1.75 12.16 -10.28
C ASN A 103 -0.84 13.33 -9.91
N HIS A 104 -0.20 13.30 -8.76
CA HIS A 104 0.83 14.27 -8.37
C HIS A 104 2.24 13.90 -8.87
N ASP A 105 2.41 12.74 -9.49
CA ASP A 105 3.71 12.27 -9.94
C ASP A 105 3.97 12.63 -11.42
N ASP A 106 5.21 13.02 -11.73
CA ASP A 106 5.73 13.01 -13.11
C ASP A 106 6.44 11.68 -13.35
N VAL A 107 5.88 10.86 -14.22
CA VAL A 107 6.37 9.49 -14.49
C VAL A 107 7.80 9.50 -15.05
N ALA A 108 8.18 10.49 -15.86
CA ALA A 108 9.52 10.57 -16.42
C ALA A 108 10.55 10.93 -15.35
N LEU A 109 10.24 11.89 -14.47
CA LEU A 109 11.10 12.26 -13.35
C LEU A 109 11.19 11.14 -12.30
N LEU A 110 10.08 10.48 -12.02
CA LEU A 110 10.03 9.31 -11.14
C LEU A 110 10.94 8.18 -11.65
N ARG A 111 10.87 7.85 -12.95
CA ARG A 111 11.76 6.84 -13.57
C ARG A 111 13.22 7.18 -13.36
N VAL A 112 13.60 8.43 -13.60
CA VAL A 112 15.00 8.88 -13.52
C VAL A 112 15.48 8.98 -12.08
N HIS A 113 14.74 9.72 -11.24
CA HIS A 113 15.25 10.18 -9.96
C HIS A 113 14.95 9.21 -8.81
N LEU A 114 13.82 8.49 -8.85
CA LEU A 114 13.53 7.46 -7.86
C LEU A 114 14.04 6.10 -8.28
N LEU A 115 13.73 5.67 -9.52
CA LEU A 115 14.03 4.31 -9.96
C LEU A 115 15.41 4.15 -10.61
N GLY A 116 16.12 5.26 -10.92
CA GLY A 116 17.43 5.23 -11.58
C GLY A 116 17.38 4.64 -12.99
N ARG A 117 16.25 4.77 -13.69
CA ARG A 117 16.01 4.26 -15.03
C ARG A 117 16.14 5.37 -16.07
N ALA A 118 16.25 5.01 -17.34
CA ALA A 118 16.19 5.97 -18.42
C ALA A 118 14.81 6.66 -18.47
N PRO A 119 14.74 7.95 -18.87
CA PRO A 119 13.47 8.61 -19.09
C PRO A 119 12.76 7.95 -20.28
N GLU A 120 11.55 7.47 -20.04
CA GLU A 120 10.70 6.84 -21.04
C GLU A 120 9.33 7.51 -21.00
N ARG A 121 8.72 7.70 -22.16
CA ARG A 121 7.36 8.23 -22.28
C ARG A 121 6.35 7.10 -22.19
N GLY A 122 5.20 7.40 -21.63
CA GLY A 122 4.10 6.47 -21.46
C GLY A 122 3.96 5.96 -20.02
N PRO A 123 2.93 5.15 -19.75
CA PRO A 123 2.59 4.71 -18.41
C PRO A 123 3.70 3.85 -17.78
N LEU A 124 3.79 3.87 -16.47
CA LEU A 124 4.67 3.02 -15.69
C LEU A 124 3.89 1.79 -15.21
N ASP A 125 3.67 0.85 -16.13
CA ASP A 125 3.08 -0.44 -15.78
C ASP A 125 4.20 -1.43 -15.45
N GLU A 126 4.09 -2.11 -14.31
CA GLU A 126 5.13 -3.01 -13.81
C GLU A 126 4.57 -4.33 -13.32
N VAL A 127 5.37 -5.39 -13.42
CA VAL A 127 5.06 -6.70 -12.87
C VAL A 127 6.21 -7.15 -11.98
N ALA A 128 5.92 -7.39 -10.71
CA ALA A 128 6.84 -8.04 -9.78
C ALA A 128 6.34 -9.45 -9.45
N ARG A 129 7.28 -10.37 -9.22
CA ARG A 129 6.98 -11.75 -8.80
C ARG A 129 7.83 -12.12 -7.60
N VAL A 130 7.18 -12.65 -6.56
CA VAL A 130 7.84 -13.15 -5.36
C VAL A 130 7.29 -14.55 -5.06
N GLY A 131 8.15 -15.57 -5.16
CA GLY A 131 7.66 -16.94 -5.12
C GLY A 131 6.61 -17.19 -6.20
N GLY A 132 5.44 -17.65 -5.82
CA GLY A 132 4.29 -17.84 -6.71
C GLY A 132 3.32 -16.65 -6.78
N LEU A 133 3.56 -15.60 -6.00
CA LEU A 133 2.72 -14.39 -6.00
C LEU A 133 3.15 -13.43 -7.11
N ARG A 134 2.18 -12.90 -7.85
CA ARG A 134 2.35 -11.85 -8.84
C ARG A 134 1.76 -10.54 -8.33
N ILE A 135 2.49 -9.44 -8.48
CA ILE A 135 2.02 -8.10 -8.16
C ILE A 135 2.12 -7.27 -9.44
N ILE A 136 1.01 -6.65 -9.85
CA ILE A 136 0.93 -5.84 -11.07
C ILE A 136 0.61 -4.41 -10.65
N GLY A 137 1.49 -3.47 -10.96
CA GLY A 137 1.24 -2.04 -10.86
C GLY A 137 0.77 -1.50 -12.22
N ILE A 138 -0.30 -0.74 -12.22
CA ILE A 138 -0.81 -0.07 -13.41
C ILE A 138 -0.90 1.40 -13.13
N ASP A 139 -0.27 2.18 -14.00
CA ASP A 139 -0.32 3.61 -13.99
C ASP A 139 -1.69 4.11 -14.45
N SER A 140 -2.43 4.67 -13.54
CA SER A 140 -3.74 5.27 -13.83
C SER A 140 -3.69 6.79 -13.90
N SER A 141 -2.51 7.40 -13.81
CA SER A 141 -2.37 8.85 -13.89
C SER A 141 -2.65 9.36 -15.30
N VAL A 142 -3.32 10.51 -15.37
CA VAL A 142 -3.56 11.24 -16.61
C VAL A 142 -2.84 12.58 -16.48
N PRO A 143 -1.96 12.95 -17.41
CA PRO A 143 -1.23 14.21 -17.32
C PRO A 143 -2.18 15.40 -17.11
N ASP A 144 -1.86 16.25 -16.13
CA ASP A 144 -2.62 17.46 -15.77
C ASP A 144 -4.05 17.23 -15.24
N GLU A 145 -4.42 15.98 -14.95
CA GLU A 145 -5.75 15.63 -14.43
C GLU A 145 -5.66 15.05 -13.02
N VAL A 146 -6.72 15.18 -12.25
CA VAL A 146 -6.83 14.65 -10.88
C VAL A 146 -7.55 13.29 -10.79
N HIS A 147 -8.18 12.87 -11.87
CA HIS A 147 -8.83 11.57 -12.00
C HIS A 147 -7.91 10.55 -12.68
N GLY A 148 -8.22 9.29 -12.50
CA GLY A 148 -7.50 8.20 -13.16
C GLY A 148 -8.22 7.69 -14.41
N GLU A 149 -7.45 7.20 -15.37
CA GLU A 149 -7.96 6.46 -16.54
C GLU A 149 -7.02 5.28 -16.84
N LEU A 150 -7.56 4.25 -17.46
CA LEU A 150 -6.78 3.15 -18.05
C LEU A 150 -7.14 3.05 -19.54
N ASP A 151 -6.13 3.13 -20.39
CA ASP A 151 -6.35 3.06 -21.83
C ASP A 151 -6.56 1.60 -22.32
N ASP A 152 -6.93 1.44 -23.60
CA ASP A 152 -7.18 0.14 -24.19
C ASP A 152 -5.92 -0.73 -24.27
N ALA A 153 -4.75 -0.12 -24.45
CA ALA A 153 -3.48 -0.85 -24.53
C ALA A 153 -3.09 -1.40 -23.15
N GLN A 154 -3.24 -0.62 -22.08
CA GLN A 154 -3.00 -1.07 -20.71
C GLN A 154 -3.97 -2.19 -20.31
N LEU A 155 -5.27 -2.03 -20.59
CA LEU A 155 -6.26 -3.06 -20.27
C LEU A 155 -6.02 -4.35 -21.05
N LYS A 156 -5.58 -4.23 -22.32
CA LYS A 156 -5.18 -5.39 -23.11
C LYS A 156 -3.93 -6.06 -22.54
N ALA A 157 -2.90 -5.30 -22.21
CA ALA A 157 -1.67 -5.83 -21.62
C ALA A 157 -1.96 -6.52 -20.28
N LEU A 158 -2.84 -5.95 -19.46
CA LEU A 158 -3.29 -6.58 -18.22
C LEU A 158 -4.02 -7.91 -18.51
N ALA A 159 -4.92 -7.94 -19.48
CA ALA A 159 -5.63 -9.16 -19.85
C ALA A 159 -4.68 -10.25 -20.36
N ASP A 160 -3.69 -9.89 -21.17
CA ASP A 160 -2.66 -10.80 -21.66
C ASP A 160 -1.79 -11.34 -20.51
N GLU A 161 -1.41 -10.51 -19.54
CA GLU A 161 -0.64 -10.92 -18.36
C GLU A 161 -1.45 -11.84 -17.42
N LEU A 162 -2.76 -11.62 -17.31
CA LEU A 162 -3.67 -12.43 -16.49
C LEU A 162 -4.16 -13.71 -17.19
N ALA A 163 -3.86 -13.92 -18.47
CA ALA A 163 -4.25 -15.13 -19.19
C ALA A 163 -3.66 -16.41 -18.58
N GLU A 164 -2.48 -16.30 -17.99
CA GLU A 164 -1.82 -17.37 -17.26
C GLU A 164 -1.92 -17.08 -15.74
N PRO A 165 -2.65 -17.87 -14.96
CA PRO A 165 -2.79 -17.64 -13.53
C PRO A 165 -1.47 -17.85 -12.79
N ALA A 166 -1.16 -16.96 -11.85
CA ALA A 166 -0.01 -17.11 -10.96
C ALA A 166 -0.32 -18.16 -9.87
N PRO A 167 0.65 -19.01 -9.46
CA PRO A 167 0.41 -20.11 -8.51
C PRO A 167 -0.21 -19.68 -7.18
N ASP A 168 0.16 -18.51 -6.66
CA ASP A 168 -0.34 -17.97 -5.40
C ASP A 168 -1.29 -16.77 -5.61
N GLY A 169 -1.71 -16.53 -6.86
CA GLY A 169 -2.61 -15.45 -7.25
C GLY A 169 -1.91 -14.13 -7.53
N THR A 170 -2.72 -13.12 -7.84
CA THR A 170 -2.27 -11.79 -8.25
C THR A 170 -2.82 -10.71 -7.33
N VAL A 171 -1.97 -9.76 -6.96
CA VAL A 171 -2.36 -8.48 -6.35
C VAL A 171 -2.20 -7.38 -7.40
N LEU A 172 -3.26 -6.62 -7.65
CA LEU A 172 -3.25 -5.49 -8.56
C LEU A 172 -3.07 -4.21 -7.76
N VAL A 173 -2.23 -3.30 -8.23
CA VAL A 173 -2.00 -1.97 -7.63
C VAL A 173 -2.38 -0.91 -8.65
N VAL A 174 -3.29 -0.04 -8.29
CA VAL A 174 -3.73 1.10 -9.09
C VAL A 174 -3.98 2.28 -8.16
N HIS A 175 -3.38 3.42 -8.43
CA HIS A 175 -3.44 4.57 -7.52
C HIS A 175 -4.88 5.03 -7.26
N HIS A 176 -5.63 5.34 -8.33
CA HIS A 176 -7.02 5.79 -8.23
C HIS A 176 -7.96 4.61 -7.92
N PRO A 177 -8.73 4.66 -6.81
CA PRO A 177 -9.58 3.55 -6.40
C PRO A 177 -10.66 3.22 -7.44
N PRO A 178 -10.78 1.95 -7.85
CA PRO A 178 -11.79 1.53 -8.82
C PRO A 178 -13.14 1.19 -8.14
N ILE A 179 -13.43 1.83 -7.01
CA ILE A 179 -14.68 1.67 -6.25
C ILE A 179 -15.39 3.02 -6.12
N TRP A 180 -16.71 2.96 -6.05
CA TRP A 180 -17.52 4.16 -5.89
C TRP A 180 -17.24 4.85 -4.56
N SER A 181 -17.16 6.17 -4.60
CA SER A 181 -17.09 6.98 -3.39
C SER A 181 -18.49 7.37 -2.92
N THR A 182 -18.64 7.48 -1.61
CA THR A 182 -19.88 7.96 -0.98
C THR A 182 -19.93 9.49 -0.85
N THR A 183 -18.86 10.19 -1.25
CA THR A 183 -18.80 11.66 -1.23
C THR A 183 -18.69 12.21 -2.64
N PRO A 184 -19.48 13.22 -3.02
CA PRO A 184 -19.47 13.79 -4.38
C PRO A 184 -18.08 14.25 -4.84
N MET A 185 -17.30 14.82 -3.91
CA MET A 185 -15.95 15.30 -4.23
C MET A 185 -14.98 14.15 -4.58
N SER A 186 -15.09 13.02 -3.91
CA SER A 186 -14.23 11.87 -4.23
C SER A 186 -14.60 11.20 -5.56
N GLU A 187 -15.83 11.38 -6.02
CA GLU A 187 -16.27 10.91 -7.33
C GLU A 187 -15.55 11.66 -8.48
N LEU A 188 -15.26 12.96 -8.27
CA LEU A 188 -14.55 13.78 -9.25
C LEU A 188 -13.11 13.32 -9.51
N VAL A 189 -12.51 12.67 -8.52
CA VAL A 189 -11.10 12.27 -8.54
C VAL A 189 -10.91 10.74 -8.70
N ALA A 190 -12.01 9.97 -8.82
CA ALA A 190 -11.97 8.51 -8.91
C ALA A 190 -11.38 7.99 -10.24
N LEU A 191 -11.10 6.71 -10.29
CA LEU A 191 -10.82 6.02 -11.57
C LEU A 191 -12.06 6.09 -12.47
N ARG A 192 -11.91 6.63 -13.66
CA ARG A 192 -12.98 6.65 -14.64
C ARG A 192 -13.22 5.26 -15.23
N GLU A 193 -14.47 4.98 -15.57
CA GLU A 193 -14.89 3.71 -16.17
C GLU A 193 -14.37 2.44 -15.46
N PRO A 194 -14.48 2.31 -14.13
CA PRO A 194 -13.92 1.16 -13.38
C PRO A 194 -14.50 -0.17 -13.85
N ARG A 195 -15.65 -0.15 -14.57
CA ARG A 195 -16.26 -1.35 -15.16
C ARG A 195 -15.39 -1.99 -16.24
N ARG A 196 -14.52 -1.22 -16.92
CA ARG A 196 -13.59 -1.77 -17.91
C ARG A 196 -12.53 -2.63 -17.21
N LEU A 197 -11.94 -2.12 -16.12
CA LEU A 197 -11.03 -2.91 -15.27
C LEU A 197 -11.74 -4.12 -14.67
N ALA A 198 -12.99 -3.94 -14.17
CA ALA A 198 -13.79 -5.02 -13.63
C ALA A 198 -14.03 -6.16 -14.65
N ALA A 199 -14.20 -5.82 -15.93
CA ALA A 199 -14.37 -6.81 -17.00
C ALA A 199 -13.09 -7.64 -17.22
N VAL A 200 -11.91 -7.00 -17.15
CA VAL A 200 -10.61 -7.66 -17.34
C VAL A 200 -10.28 -8.61 -16.18
N ILE A 201 -10.49 -8.18 -14.92
CA ILE A 201 -10.10 -8.99 -13.76
C ILE A 201 -11.13 -10.06 -13.37
N ARG A 202 -12.33 -10.01 -13.93
CA ARG A 202 -13.39 -10.95 -13.58
C ARG A 202 -13.02 -12.39 -13.89
N GLY A 203 -13.02 -13.26 -12.88
CA GLY A 203 -12.75 -14.69 -13.03
C GLY A 203 -11.29 -15.04 -13.27
N THR A 204 -10.38 -14.07 -13.11
CA THR A 204 -8.93 -14.30 -13.13
C THR A 204 -8.42 -14.69 -11.72
N ASP A 205 -7.11 -14.81 -11.59
CA ASP A 205 -6.43 -15.08 -10.33
C ASP A 205 -6.16 -13.82 -9.48
N VAL A 206 -6.72 -12.65 -9.86
CA VAL A 206 -6.63 -11.43 -9.04
C VAL A 206 -7.41 -11.61 -7.75
N ARG A 207 -6.73 -11.41 -6.62
CA ARG A 207 -7.24 -11.67 -5.26
C ARG A 207 -7.46 -10.42 -4.44
N LEU A 208 -6.74 -9.35 -4.78
CA LEU A 208 -6.81 -8.08 -4.07
C LEU A 208 -6.44 -6.95 -5.04
N VAL A 209 -7.11 -5.82 -4.91
CA VAL A 209 -6.70 -4.55 -5.52
C VAL A 209 -6.26 -3.61 -4.40
N LEU A 210 -5.06 -3.03 -4.54
CA LEU A 210 -4.53 -2.00 -3.66
C LEU A 210 -4.61 -0.64 -4.35
N SER A 211 -5.07 0.36 -3.62
CA SER A 211 -5.19 1.74 -4.11
C SER A 211 -4.79 2.76 -3.03
N GLY A 212 -4.69 4.03 -3.40
CA GLY A 212 -4.40 5.17 -2.54
C GLY A 212 -5.30 6.36 -2.80
N HIS A 213 -4.71 7.53 -3.08
CA HIS A 213 -5.31 8.73 -3.63
C HIS A 213 -6.29 9.48 -2.71
N THR A 214 -7.21 8.79 -2.07
CA THR A 214 -8.26 9.46 -1.29
C THR A 214 -7.85 9.80 0.14
N HIS A 215 -6.63 9.45 0.55
CA HIS A 215 -6.11 9.64 1.91
C HIS A 215 -7.01 9.07 3.02
N ARG A 216 -7.78 8.02 2.70
CA ARG A 216 -8.73 7.38 3.62
C ARG A 216 -8.50 5.88 3.62
N VAL A 217 -8.61 5.28 4.78
CA VAL A 217 -8.75 3.83 4.85
C VAL A 217 -10.16 3.47 4.40
N SER A 218 -10.24 2.75 3.29
CA SER A 218 -11.52 2.29 2.74
C SER A 218 -11.41 0.88 2.22
N ALA A 219 -12.51 0.16 2.23
CA ALA A 219 -12.61 -1.16 1.64
C ALA A 219 -13.88 -1.29 0.81
N GLY A 220 -13.78 -2.01 -0.29
CA GLY A 220 -14.90 -2.28 -1.19
C GLY A 220 -14.64 -3.52 -2.03
N THR A 221 -15.38 -3.67 -3.12
CA THR A 221 -15.21 -4.80 -4.05
C THR A 221 -15.36 -4.35 -5.48
N LEU A 222 -14.53 -4.89 -6.38
CA LEU A 222 -14.62 -4.73 -7.82
C LEU A 222 -14.72 -6.11 -8.47
N ALA A 223 -15.79 -6.41 -9.16
CA ALA A 223 -16.05 -7.72 -9.82
C ALA A 223 -15.95 -8.93 -8.86
N GLY A 224 -16.21 -8.74 -7.57
CA GLY A 224 -16.06 -9.76 -6.53
C GLY A 224 -14.67 -9.81 -5.90
N VAL A 225 -13.70 -9.06 -6.40
CA VAL A 225 -12.35 -8.93 -5.84
C VAL A 225 -12.35 -7.85 -4.76
N PRO A 226 -11.82 -8.10 -3.55
CA PRO A 226 -11.63 -7.07 -2.53
C PRO A 226 -10.76 -5.92 -3.05
N VAL A 227 -11.11 -4.70 -2.65
CA VAL A 227 -10.33 -3.48 -2.89
C VAL A 227 -9.99 -2.87 -1.54
N TRP A 228 -8.72 -2.62 -1.31
CA TRP A 228 -8.22 -1.91 -0.15
C TRP A 228 -7.61 -0.58 -0.58
N VAL A 229 -8.07 0.51 0.01
CA VAL A 229 -7.53 1.85 -0.18
C VAL A 229 -6.68 2.19 1.04
N SER A 230 -5.39 2.42 0.80
CA SER A 230 -4.42 2.77 1.83
C SER A 230 -4.59 4.20 2.28
N PRO A 231 -4.29 4.51 3.54
CA PRO A 231 -4.16 5.90 3.98
C PRO A 231 -2.94 6.57 3.33
N SER A 232 -2.92 7.90 3.32
CA SER A 232 -1.70 8.67 3.15
C SER A 232 -0.82 8.57 4.40
N THR A 233 0.50 8.68 4.25
CA THR A 233 1.41 8.78 5.41
C THR A 233 1.35 10.15 6.07
N GLY A 234 1.03 11.21 5.31
CA GLY A 234 1.12 12.60 5.75
C GLY A 234 -0.20 13.20 6.23
N SER A 235 -1.32 12.79 5.66
CA SER A 235 -2.62 13.40 5.91
C SER A 235 -3.75 12.38 5.94
N HIS A 236 -4.86 12.77 6.56
CA HIS A 236 -6.06 11.98 6.67
C HIS A 236 -7.27 12.81 6.23
N ALA A 237 -7.97 12.34 5.21
CA ALA A 237 -9.13 13.05 4.68
C ALA A 237 -10.41 12.74 5.48
N ASP A 238 -11.14 13.79 5.83
CA ASP A 238 -12.38 13.70 6.60
C ASP A 238 -13.55 13.32 5.67
N VAL A 239 -14.17 12.18 5.94
CA VAL A 239 -15.32 11.69 5.14
C VAL A 239 -16.65 12.35 5.51
N LEU A 240 -16.68 13.08 6.63
CA LEU A 240 -17.90 13.72 7.13
C LEU A 240 -18.07 15.16 6.63
N VAL A 241 -17.29 15.57 5.65
CA VAL A 241 -17.44 16.86 4.96
C VAL A 241 -18.19 16.64 3.65
N PRO A 242 -19.49 16.94 3.58
CA PRO A 242 -20.29 16.60 2.40
C PRO A 242 -19.97 17.46 1.17
N ASP A 243 -19.58 18.73 1.39
CA ASP A 243 -19.51 19.75 0.34
C ASP A 243 -18.08 20.22 0.06
N GLY A 244 -17.06 19.44 0.44
CA GLY A 244 -15.68 19.87 0.24
C GLY A 244 -14.64 18.84 0.65
N PHE A 245 -13.41 19.30 0.69
CA PHE A 245 -12.28 18.55 1.24
C PHE A 245 -11.82 19.13 2.56
N ARG A 246 -11.60 18.28 3.53
CA ARG A 246 -10.90 18.60 4.78
C ARG A 246 -9.88 17.51 5.02
N ALA A 247 -8.66 17.90 5.35
CA ALA A 247 -7.61 16.98 5.75
C ALA A 247 -7.09 17.36 7.15
N HIS A 248 -6.76 16.34 7.92
CA HIS A 248 -6.10 16.45 9.21
C HIS A 248 -4.67 15.94 9.10
N ALA A 249 -3.76 16.48 9.87
CA ALA A 249 -2.42 15.91 10.01
C ALA A 249 -2.54 14.54 10.66
N GLY A 250 -1.86 13.57 10.10
CA GLY A 250 -1.92 12.19 10.55
C GLY A 250 -1.97 11.25 9.35
N GLY A 251 -1.90 9.97 9.63
CA GLY A 251 -1.91 8.96 8.57
C GLY A 251 -1.19 7.72 8.99
N GLY A 252 -0.78 6.93 8.02
CA GLY A 252 -0.10 5.68 8.23
C GLY A 252 0.19 4.97 6.93
N PHE A 253 0.47 3.69 7.05
CA PHE A 253 0.69 2.81 5.91
C PHE A 253 -0.13 1.53 6.08
N SER A 254 -0.12 0.67 5.09
CA SER A 254 -0.84 -0.59 5.15
C SER A 254 0.11 -1.77 5.16
N ARG A 255 -0.19 -2.77 6.00
CA ARG A 255 0.42 -4.09 5.98
C ARG A 255 -0.60 -5.08 5.43
N ILE A 256 -0.21 -5.85 4.43
CA ILE A 256 -1.04 -6.88 3.81
C ILE A 256 -0.33 -8.21 3.97
N ASP A 257 -0.94 -9.11 4.72
CA ASP A 257 -0.45 -10.46 4.94
C ASP A 257 -1.28 -11.46 4.12
N ILE A 258 -0.61 -12.31 3.35
CA ILE A 258 -1.22 -13.40 2.58
C ILE A 258 -0.81 -14.70 3.25
N LEU A 259 -1.79 -15.45 3.75
CA LEU A 259 -1.56 -16.70 4.48
C LEU A 259 -1.42 -17.90 3.53
N ASP A 260 -0.91 -19.03 4.05
CA ASP A 260 -0.70 -20.27 3.27
C ASP A 260 -1.99 -20.84 2.68
N ASP A 261 -3.13 -20.66 3.36
CA ASP A 261 -4.45 -21.09 2.88
C ASP A 261 -5.09 -20.08 1.92
N GLY A 262 -4.36 -19.01 1.68
CA GLY A 262 -4.77 -17.95 0.77
C GLY A 262 -5.64 -16.86 1.40
N GLU A 263 -5.93 -16.88 2.69
CA GLU A 263 -6.58 -15.75 3.37
C GLU A 263 -5.70 -14.50 3.26
N ILE A 264 -6.32 -13.33 3.06
CA ILE A 264 -5.63 -12.04 2.96
C ILE A 264 -6.13 -11.14 4.08
N VAL A 265 -5.18 -10.59 4.84
CA VAL A 265 -5.45 -9.63 5.90
C VAL A 265 -4.79 -8.31 5.54
N ALA A 266 -5.58 -7.25 5.35
CA ALA A 266 -5.08 -5.89 5.18
C ALA A 266 -5.27 -5.11 6.47
N THR A 267 -4.20 -4.51 6.97
CA THR A 267 -4.17 -3.82 8.26
C THR A 267 -3.63 -2.42 8.10
N PHE A 268 -4.34 -1.43 8.63
CA PHE A 268 -3.83 -0.07 8.78
C PHE A 268 -2.83 0.00 9.93
N VAL A 269 -1.67 0.60 9.69
CA VAL A 269 -0.64 0.88 10.70
C VAL A 269 -0.52 2.39 10.88
N PRO A 270 -1.00 2.96 12.00
CA PRO A 270 -0.98 4.41 12.23
C PRO A 270 0.44 4.90 12.53
N LEU A 271 0.77 6.09 12.04
CA LEU A 271 2.02 6.82 12.35
C LEU A 271 1.85 7.83 13.49
N THR A 272 0.62 8.22 13.79
CA THR A 272 0.29 9.20 14.84
C THR A 272 -0.44 8.53 16.00
N GLY A 273 -0.46 9.20 17.16
CA GLY A 273 -1.11 8.68 18.37
C GLY A 273 -0.37 7.53 19.05
N ARG A 274 0.91 7.31 18.71
CA ARG A 274 1.72 6.20 19.27
C ARG A 274 2.44 6.54 20.55
N ASP A 275 2.50 7.81 20.90
CA ASP A 275 3.20 8.29 22.12
C ASP A 275 2.42 7.97 23.40
N GLU A 276 1.12 7.72 23.29
CA GLU A 276 0.26 7.34 24.39
C GLU A 276 -0.04 5.83 24.32
N ILE A 277 0.80 5.03 24.98
CA ILE A 277 0.59 3.59 25.12
C ILE A 277 -0.40 3.37 26.27
N LEU A 278 -1.60 2.87 25.95
CA LEU A 278 -2.62 2.57 26.96
C LEU A 278 -2.35 1.24 27.66
N TYR A 279 -1.84 0.27 26.94
CA TYR A 279 -1.37 -1.01 27.49
C TYR A 279 -0.33 -1.64 26.55
N ASP A 280 0.62 -2.39 27.09
CA ASP A 280 1.58 -3.22 26.33
C ASP A 280 1.63 -4.59 27.02
N VAL A 281 1.13 -5.61 26.31
CA VAL A 281 1.10 -7.00 26.81
C VAL A 281 1.97 -7.85 25.89
N ARG A 282 2.94 -8.56 26.49
CA ARG A 282 3.82 -9.47 25.77
C ARG A 282 3.33 -10.90 25.90
N LEU A 283 3.51 -11.71 24.84
CA LEU A 283 3.08 -13.12 24.84
C LEU A 283 3.81 -13.97 25.92
N ASP A 284 4.97 -13.50 26.39
CA ASP A 284 5.78 -14.14 27.44
C ASP A 284 5.23 -13.87 28.85
N ASP A 285 4.35 -12.89 29.00
CA ASP A 285 3.65 -12.62 30.27
C ASP A 285 2.52 -13.66 30.41
N ALA A 286 2.83 -14.75 31.09
CA ALA A 286 2.13 -16.04 31.06
C ALA A 286 0.68 -16.06 31.61
N GLU A 287 -0.01 -14.92 31.68
CA GLU A 287 -1.43 -14.87 32.05
C GLU A 287 -2.18 -13.81 31.22
N LEU A 288 -2.45 -14.11 29.94
CA LEU A 288 -3.47 -13.36 29.19
C LEU A 288 -4.85 -13.65 29.82
N ARG A 289 -5.22 -12.92 30.84
CA ARG A 289 -6.63 -12.84 31.26
C ARG A 289 -7.34 -11.82 30.36
N PRO A 290 -8.51 -12.19 29.78
CA PRO A 290 -9.28 -11.20 29.07
C PRO A 290 -9.63 -10.07 30.05
N VAL A 291 -9.22 -8.86 29.71
CA VAL A 291 -9.70 -7.63 30.39
C VAL A 291 -11.12 -7.45 29.92
N VAL A 292 -12.08 -7.79 30.78
CA VAL A 292 -13.51 -7.55 30.58
C VAL A 292 -13.83 -6.13 31.02
#